data_6a5e8f783ccfc110ade5d6ccf5de37f4
#
_entry.id   6a5e8f783ccfc110ade5d6ccf5de37f4
#
_cell.length_a   1.000
_cell.length_b   1.000
_cell.length_c   1.000
_cell.angle_alpha   90.00
_cell.angle_beta   90.00
_cell.angle_gamma   90.00
#
_symmetry.space_group_name_H-M   'P 1'
#
loop_
_entity.id
_entity.type
_entity.pdbx_description
1 polymer ?
#
loop_
_entity_poly.entity_id
_entity_poly.type
_entity_poly.pdbx_seq_one_letter_code
_entity_poly.pdbx_strand_id
1 'polypeptide(L)' 'MSMDKIDRNILNILLNEGRISNIELANRINLSPSATFRRFKQLEKKYITGYSANIDKSALDIDIQAFVQINLEDETS' A
#
# COMPACT_ATOMS: atom_id res chain seq x y z
N MET A 1 -5.05 -13.48 -19.21
CA MET A 1 -5.76 -14.25 -18.19
C MET A 1 -6.56 -13.33 -17.29
N SER A 2 -7.80 -13.65 -17.08
CA SER A 2 -8.64 -12.80 -16.27
C SER A 2 -8.33 -12.96 -14.78
N MET A 3 -8.54 -11.88 -14.05
CA MET A 3 -8.33 -11.81 -12.62
C MET A 3 -9.48 -12.54 -11.92
N ASP A 4 -9.17 -13.41 -10.97
CA ASP A 4 -10.23 -14.09 -10.25
C ASP A 4 -10.74 -13.25 -9.08
N LYS A 5 -11.74 -13.76 -8.39
CA LYS A 5 -12.40 -13.03 -7.31
C LYS A 5 -11.46 -12.76 -6.15
N ILE A 6 -10.59 -13.71 -5.85
CA ILE A 6 -9.63 -13.56 -4.75
C ILE A 6 -8.64 -12.44 -5.07
N ASP A 7 -8.15 -12.40 -6.30
CA ASP A 7 -7.22 -11.36 -6.72
C ASP A 7 -7.86 -9.97 -6.64
N ARG A 8 -9.12 -9.87 -7.06
CA ARG A 8 -9.84 -8.60 -6.94
C ARG A 8 -10.01 -8.18 -5.50
N ASN A 9 -10.28 -9.12 -4.61
CA ASN A 9 -10.38 -8.81 -3.19
C ASN A 9 -9.06 -8.29 -2.64
N ILE A 10 -7.95 -8.91 -3.03
CA ILE A 10 -6.64 -8.46 -2.60
C ILE A 10 -6.38 -7.03 -3.04
N LEU A 11 -6.62 -6.74 -4.31
CA LEU A 11 -6.39 -5.39 -4.83
C LEU A 11 -7.30 -4.37 -4.16
N ASN A 12 -8.55 -4.74 -3.91
CA ASN A 12 -9.49 -3.85 -3.25
C ASN A 12 -9.05 -3.52 -1.82
N ILE A 13 -8.56 -4.52 -1.09
CA ILE A 13 -8.05 -4.30 0.25
C ILE A 13 -6.82 -3.38 0.20
N LEU A 14 -5.92 -3.62 -0.75
CA LEU A 14 -4.70 -2.81 -0.86
C LEU A 14 -5.00 -1.37 -1.26
N LEU A 15 -6.04 -1.13 -2.03
CA LEU A 15 -6.46 0.23 -2.36
C LEU A 15 -6.80 1.03 -1.11
N ASN A 16 -7.38 0.38 -0.12
CA ASN A 16 -7.80 1.04 1.09
C ASN A 16 -6.77 0.97 2.21
N GLU A 17 -5.95 -0.06 2.22
CA GLU A 17 -4.98 -0.31 3.30
C GLU A 17 -3.66 -0.78 2.71
N GLY A 18 -2.95 0.13 2.07
CA GLY A 18 -1.71 -0.21 1.37
C GLY A 18 -0.61 -0.76 2.26
N ARG A 19 -0.69 -0.54 3.57
CA ARG A 19 0.32 -1.03 4.51
C ARG A 19 -0.10 -2.29 5.25
N ILE A 20 -1.17 -2.92 4.83
CA ILE A 20 -1.63 -4.15 5.48
C ILE A 20 -0.54 -5.22 5.39
N SER A 21 -0.35 -5.98 6.48
CA SER A 21 0.61 -7.06 6.48
C SER A 21 0.10 -8.25 5.69
N ASN A 22 1.01 -9.11 5.25
CA ASN A 22 0.62 -10.32 4.53
C ASN A 22 -0.24 -11.25 5.38
N ILE A 23 0.07 -11.33 6.69
CA ILE A 23 -0.69 -12.17 7.60
C ILE A 23 -2.13 -11.66 7.73
N GLU A 24 -2.29 -10.36 7.89
CA GLU A 24 -3.63 -9.78 7.98
C GLU A 24 -4.40 -9.93 6.68
N LEU A 25 -3.72 -9.72 5.55
CA LEU A 25 -4.35 -9.91 4.26
C LEU A 25 -4.83 -11.35 4.07
N ALA A 26 -3.98 -12.31 4.45
CA ALA A 26 -4.33 -13.72 4.36
C ALA A 26 -5.57 -14.05 5.19
N ASN A 27 -5.65 -13.48 6.39
CA ASN A 27 -6.81 -13.69 7.25
C ASN A 27 -8.08 -13.18 6.60
N ARG A 28 -8.02 -12.03 5.95
CA ARG A 28 -9.20 -11.42 5.36
C ARG A 28 -9.71 -12.17 4.15
N ILE A 29 -8.83 -12.82 3.42
CA ILE A 29 -9.24 -13.56 2.22
C ILE A 29 -9.33 -15.06 2.44
N ASN A 30 -9.09 -15.52 3.66
CA ASN A 30 -9.19 -16.92 4.05
C ASN A 30 -8.26 -17.84 3.27
N LEU A 31 -7.02 -17.39 3.10
CA LEU A 31 -5.96 -18.18 2.50
C LEU A 31 -4.79 -18.29 3.45
N SER A 32 -3.92 -19.27 3.18
CA SER A 32 -2.67 -19.35 3.94
C SER A 32 -1.78 -18.16 3.62
N PRO A 33 -0.88 -17.79 4.54
CA PRO A 33 0.04 -16.69 4.25
C PRO A 33 0.91 -16.92 3.02
N SER A 34 1.35 -18.16 2.79
CA SER A 34 2.20 -18.42 1.63
C SER A 34 1.43 -18.31 0.31
N ALA A 35 0.18 -18.81 0.28
CA ALA A 35 -0.65 -18.67 -0.91
C ALA A 35 -0.98 -17.21 -1.17
N THR A 36 -1.26 -16.44 -0.12
CA THR A 36 -1.54 -15.03 -0.21
C THR A 36 -0.34 -14.27 -0.76
N PHE A 37 0.84 -14.56 -0.24
CA PHE A 37 2.05 -13.87 -0.66
C PHE A 37 2.33 -14.12 -2.14
N ARG A 38 2.14 -15.36 -2.60
CA ARG A 38 2.37 -15.68 -4.00
C ARG A 38 1.44 -14.89 -4.91
N ARG A 39 0.15 -14.82 -4.55
CA ARG A 39 -0.81 -14.04 -5.33
C ARG A 39 -0.48 -12.56 -5.29
N PHE A 40 -0.14 -12.06 -4.10
CA PHE A 40 0.22 -10.67 -3.93
C PHE A 40 1.40 -10.27 -4.82
N LYS A 41 2.45 -11.10 -4.84
CA LYS A 41 3.63 -10.78 -5.65
C LYS A 41 3.31 -10.74 -7.13
N GLN A 42 2.45 -11.63 -7.60
CA GLN A 42 2.03 -11.61 -9.00
C GLN A 42 1.23 -10.35 -9.32
N LEU A 43 0.33 -9.97 -8.43
CA LEU A 43 -0.47 -8.77 -8.63
C LEU A 43 0.37 -7.50 -8.53
N GLU A 44 1.32 -7.49 -7.61
CA GLU A 44 2.22 -6.35 -7.47
C GLU A 44 3.00 -6.11 -8.74
N LYS A 45 3.53 -7.18 -9.31
CA LYS A 45 4.32 -7.08 -10.52
C LYS A 45 3.50 -6.61 -11.72
N LYS A 46 2.25 -7.03 -11.79
CA LYS A 46 1.43 -6.79 -12.98
C LYS A 46 0.56 -5.54 -12.90
N TYR A 47 0.02 -5.24 -11.73
CA TYR A 47 -0.99 -4.19 -11.61
C TYR A 47 -0.60 -3.04 -10.71
N ILE A 48 0.26 -3.26 -9.72
CA ILE A 48 0.58 -2.21 -8.76
C ILE A 48 1.74 -1.39 -9.28
N THR A 49 1.51 -0.10 -9.49
CA THR A 49 2.55 0.79 -10.01
C THR A 49 3.36 1.47 -8.92
N GLY A 50 2.84 1.46 -7.70
CA GLY A 50 3.55 2.06 -6.57
C GLY A 50 2.64 2.20 -5.38
N TYR A 51 3.17 2.76 -4.33
CA TYR A 51 2.45 2.97 -3.07
C TYR A 51 2.57 4.43 -2.68
N SER A 52 1.55 4.93 -2.00
CA SER A 52 1.57 6.31 -1.53
C SER A 52 0.90 6.38 -0.17
N ALA A 53 1.16 7.48 0.52
CA ALA A 53 0.56 7.72 1.82
C ALA A 53 -0.51 8.80 1.70
N ASN A 54 -1.56 8.63 2.48
CA ASN A 54 -2.56 9.68 2.63
C ASN A 54 -2.15 10.53 3.83
N ILE A 55 -2.04 11.82 3.61
CA ILE A 55 -1.56 12.73 4.64
C ILE A 55 -2.67 13.70 5.02
N ASP A 56 -2.85 13.86 6.31
CA ASP A 56 -3.81 14.84 6.83
C ASP A 56 -3.19 16.24 6.69
N LYS A 57 -3.66 16.97 5.69
CA LYS A 57 -3.12 18.29 5.39
C LYS A 57 -3.38 19.29 6.50
N SER A 58 -4.48 19.13 7.22
CA SER A 58 -4.78 20.04 8.35
C SER A 58 -3.75 19.86 9.46
N ALA A 59 -3.41 18.62 9.78
CA ALA A 59 -2.38 18.36 10.78
C ALA A 59 -1.02 18.84 10.29
N LEU A 60 -0.76 18.68 9.01
CA LEU A 60 0.51 19.07 8.42
C LEU A 60 0.72 20.58 8.49
N ASP A 61 -0.33 21.37 8.37
CA ASP A 61 -0.24 22.82 8.44
C ASP A 61 0.35 23.31 9.77
N ILE A 62 0.16 22.55 10.84
CA ILE A 62 0.68 22.90 12.16
C ILE A 62 2.20 22.75 12.20
N ASP A 63 2.73 21.76 11.51
CA ASP A 63 4.15 21.44 11.53
C ASP A 63 4.84 21.70 10.19
N ILE A 64 4.29 22.61 9.42
CA ILE A 64 4.72 22.78 8.03
C ILE A 64 6.19 23.17 7.89
N GLN A 65 6.72 23.92 8.83
CA GLN A 65 8.12 24.34 8.76
C GLN A 65 9.08 23.16 8.83
N ALA A 66 8.83 22.25 9.76
CA ALA A 66 9.65 21.06 9.88
C ALA A 66 9.52 20.19 8.62
N PHE A 67 8.32 20.09 8.09
CA PHE A 67 8.09 19.32 6.87
C PHE A 67 8.82 19.92 5.67
N VAL A 68 8.74 21.23 5.52
CA VAL A 68 9.40 21.93 4.41
C VAL A 68 10.92 21.77 4.51
N GLN A 69 11.46 21.82 5.71
CA GLN A 69 12.89 21.61 5.90
C GLN A 69 13.32 20.22 5.44
N ILE A 70 12.55 19.20 5.78
CA ILE A 70 12.85 17.85 5.38
C ILE A 70 12.82 17.73 3.85
N ASN A 71 11.83 18.31 3.22
CA ASN A 71 11.72 18.31 1.77
C ASN A 71 12.91 18.99 1.09
N LEU A 72 13.34 20.10 1.63
CA LEU A 72 14.48 20.82 1.07
C LEU A 72 15.76 19.98 1.16
N GLU A 73 15.93 19.27 2.26
CA GLU A 73 17.07 18.38 2.40
C GLU A 73 17.04 17.26 1.36
N ASP A 74 15.88 16.69 1.12
CA ASP A 74 15.73 15.64 0.11
C ASP A 74 16.05 16.17 -1.27
N GLU A 75 15.61 17.39 -1.57
CA GLU A 75 15.83 17.96 -2.89
C GLU A 75 17.30 18.32 -3.14
N THR A 76 18.00 18.64 -2.08
CA THR A 76 19.40 19.01 -2.23
C THR A 76 20.32 17.81 -2.26
N SER A 77 19.85 16.66 -1.86
CA SER A 77 20.67 15.43 -1.87
C SER A 77 20.68 14.67 -3.23
#